data_cada774e6c573fe92272d3c3ac6d9fcf
#
_entry.id   cada774e6c573fe92272d3c3ac6d9fcf
#
_cell.length_a   1.000
_cell.length_b   1.000
_cell.length_c   1.000
_cell.angle_alpha   90.00
_cell.angle_beta   90.00
_cell.angle_gamma   90.00
#
_symmetry.space_group_name_H-M   'P 1'
#
loop_
_entity.id
_entity.type
_entity.pdbx_description
1 polymer ?
#
loop_
_entity_poly.entity_id
_entity_poly.type
_entity_poly.pdbx_seq_one_letter_code
_entity_poly.pdbx_strand_id
1 'polypeptide(L)'
;MTYLASRKRPNYPNVIRFYAITPFWDKETKTQKQKQEYLGSTNGVDYNFHERAQNFADLFKGTPHERAYWNNEAVYSEQDVVNCECLCAGIDLVLGTVASRLKLNDFLADCFGTAQADKILSLAYYCASQDCSPLYKASIWSRDQVLPCRESLSEFNIAGILNTIHPNQILSFLSGWVKTVEPKDRYSLDITSVSSYSTRNYDVMYGYNRDREKLPQINLLMIVSQTSKLPIWYEQLPGAISDPTTIKDTVKLLSQAAHSPLKIVVDRGFASWENISCLMKNKFKFTMGIPLSRFTRFRDMAKEAYKNNEFCDTRSTLNLFDADDSYQTQATTRLVSIDGHRAYLHLYYTDYYKNHQVEALMSTLKSL
;
A
#
# COMPACT_ATOMS: atom_id res chain seq x y z
N MET A 1 15.29 40.78 47.86
CA MET A 1 15.19 40.81 46.39
C MET A 1 14.73 39.42 45.95
N THR A 2 13.71 39.37 45.13
CA THR A 2 13.21 38.11 44.55
C THR A 2 14.16 37.61 43.47
N TYR A 3 14.42 36.33 43.41
CA TYR A 3 15.30 35.73 42.39
C TYR A 3 14.69 34.46 41.79
N LEU A 4 15.13 34.11 40.56
CA LEU A 4 14.72 32.90 39.89
C LEU A 4 15.55 31.70 40.38
N ALA A 5 14.87 30.64 40.73
CA ALA A 5 15.49 29.34 41.02
C ALA A 5 14.95 28.26 40.11
N SER A 6 15.85 27.47 39.52
CA SER A 6 15.51 26.31 38.74
C SER A 6 15.85 25.01 39.48
N ARG A 7 14.93 24.02 39.44
CA ARG A 7 15.10 22.74 40.17
C ARG A 7 14.74 21.58 39.25
N LYS A 8 15.64 20.59 39.13
CA LYS A 8 15.35 19.33 38.47
C LYS A 8 14.43 18.47 39.32
N ARG A 9 13.51 17.75 38.67
CA ARG A 9 12.62 16.82 39.38
C ARG A 9 13.36 15.48 39.57
N PRO A 10 13.46 14.93 40.82
CA PRO A 10 14.27 13.72 41.06
C PRO A 10 13.89 12.53 40.21
N ASN A 11 12.58 12.29 39.97
CA ASN A 11 12.07 11.18 39.20
C ASN A 11 11.91 11.47 37.68
N TYR A 12 12.23 12.69 37.23
CA TYR A 12 12.13 13.15 35.86
C TYR A 12 13.30 14.08 35.57
N PRO A 13 14.50 13.55 35.29
CA PRO A 13 15.74 14.34 35.22
C PRO A 13 15.73 15.41 34.11
N ASN A 14 14.88 15.22 33.08
CA ASN A 14 14.74 16.19 31.97
C ASN A 14 13.73 17.31 32.28
N VAL A 15 13.02 17.27 33.42
CA VAL A 15 12.04 18.30 33.77
C VAL A 15 12.65 19.30 34.76
N ILE A 16 12.77 20.55 34.33
CA ILE A 16 13.21 21.69 35.14
C ILE A 16 11.99 22.50 35.55
N ARG A 17 11.85 22.79 36.83
CA ARG A 17 10.80 23.66 37.37
C ARG A 17 11.36 25.00 37.78
N PHE A 18 10.65 26.07 37.48
CA PHE A 18 11.00 27.43 37.77
C PHE A 18 10.20 27.95 38.99
N TYR A 19 10.90 28.64 39.88
CA TYR A 19 10.32 29.22 41.06
C TYR A 19 10.85 30.65 41.27
N ALA A 20 9.95 31.60 41.59
CA ALA A 20 10.33 32.87 42.17
C ALA A 20 10.51 32.69 43.69
N ILE A 21 11.70 32.99 44.18
CA ILE A 21 12.02 32.90 45.61
C ILE A 21 12.19 34.30 46.15
N THR A 22 11.31 34.65 47.10
CA THR A 22 11.32 35.93 47.82
C THR A 22 11.72 35.69 49.27
N PRO A 23 12.97 36.02 49.68
CA PRO A 23 13.38 35.94 51.07
C PRO A 23 12.70 37.06 51.87
N PHE A 24 12.22 36.73 53.06
CA PHE A 24 11.67 37.70 53.99
C PHE A 24 12.09 37.35 55.43
N TRP A 25 12.13 38.40 56.29
CA TRP A 25 12.41 38.20 57.69
C TRP A 25 11.11 37.95 58.47
N ASP A 26 11.01 36.80 59.08
CA ASP A 26 9.89 36.48 59.98
C ASP A 26 10.14 37.06 61.34
N LYS A 27 9.29 38.00 61.75
CA LYS A 27 9.43 38.73 63.02
C LYS A 27 9.09 37.84 64.21
N GLU A 28 8.26 36.83 64.07
CA GLU A 28 7.84 35.95 65.17
C GLU A 28 8.93 34.92 65.49
N THR A 29 9.47 34.28 64.49
CA THR A 29 10.51 33.26 64.67
C THR A 29 11.93 33.81 64.64
N LYS A 30 12.11 35.13 64.39
CA LYS A 30 13.40 35.84 64.27
C LYS A 30 14.37 35.09 63.31
N THR A 31 13.84 34.53 62.21
CA THR A 31 14.59 33.78 61.22
C THR A 31 14.27 34.28 59.81
N GLN A 32 15.22 34.07 58.90
CA GLN A 32 15.02 34.34 57.46
C GLN A 32 14.20 33.20 56.88
N LYS A 33 13.04 33.49 56.36
CA LYS A 33 12.18 32.55 55.61
C LYS A 33 12.13 32.92 54.11
N GLN A 34 11.68 31.97 53.30
CA GLN A 34 11.53 32.15 51.86
C GLN A 34 10.11 31.85 51.44
N LYS A 35 9.48 32.76 50.71
CA LYS A 35 8.25 32.49 49.97
C LYS A 35 8.65 31.95 48.60
N GLN A 36 8.09 30.80 48.18
CA GLN A 36 8.34 30.22 46.87
C GLN A 36 7.06 30.22 46.07
N GLU A 37 7.12 30.77 44.88
CA GLU A 37 6.01 30.76 43.92
C GLU A 37 6.42 29.97 42.67
N TYR A 38 5.62 28.97 42.34
CA TYR A 38 5.85 28.14 41.13
C TYR A 38 5.50 28.95 39.86
N LEU A 39 6.43 29.05 38.93
CA LEU A 39 6.29 29.83 37.71
C LEU A 39 6.03 28.98 36.46
N GLY A 40 6.43 27.72 36.49
CA GLY A 40 6.29 26.83 35.31
C GLY A 40 7.36 25.75 35.28
N SER A 41 7.39 25.04 34.21
CA SER A 41 8.38 23.97 33.95
C SER A 41 8.74 23.84 32.46
N THR A 42 9.88 23.21 32.20
CA THR A 42 10.28 22.80 30.85
C THR A 42 10.84 21.38 30.88
N ASN A 43 10.68 20.66 29.79
CA ASN A 43 11.35 19.39 29.51
C ASN A 43 12.57 19.57 28.59
N GLY A 44 12.96 20.83 28.31
CA GLY A 44 14.02 21.19 27.39
C GLY A 44 13.51 21.52 25.97
N VAL A 45 12.28 21.11 25.62
CA VAL A 45 11.61 21.38 24.34
C VAL A 45 10.40 22.26 24.55
N ASP A 46 9.52 21.84 25.44
CA ASP A 46 8.25 22.55 25.75
C ASP A 46 8.40 23.34 27.02
N TYR A 47 7.84 24.54 27.03
CA TYR A 47 7.72 25.41 28.18
C TYR A 47 6.26 25.58 28.58
N ASN A 48 5.96 25.27 29.82
CA ASN A 48 4.61 25.45 30.38
C ASN A 48 4.69 26.42 31.54
N PHE A 49 4.40 27.71 31.26
CA PHE A 49 4.39 28.78 32.25
C PHE A 49 3.01 28.94 32.86
N HIS A 50 2.97 29.08 34.17
CA HIS A 50 1.76 29.41 34.92
C HIS A 50 1.42 30.90 34.71
N GLU A 51 0.15 31.28 34.65
CA GLU A 51 -0.31 32.69 34.48
C GLU A 51 0.42 33.68 35.42
N ARG A 52 0.69 33.26 36.67
CA ARG A 52 1.43 34.08 37.62
C ARG A 52 2.87 34.39 37.22
N ALA A 53 3.44 33.66 36.29
CA ALA A 53 4.80 33.93 35.82
C ALA A 53 4.95 35.32 35.17
N GLN A 54 3.87 35.86 34.61
CA GLN A 54 3.86 37.21 34.04
C GLN A 54 4.29 38.29 35.05
N ASN A 55 3.97 38.14 36.34
CA ASN A 55 4.36 39.07 37.41
C ASN A 55 5.87 39.01 37.73
N PHE A 56 6.58 38.04 37.18
CA PHE A 56 7.99 37.76 37.45
C PHE A 56 8.83 37.75 36.15
N ALA A 57 8.32 38.38 35.10
CA ALA A 57 8.98 38.38 33.78
C ALA A 57 10.45 38.85 33.86
N ASP A 58 10.72 39.86 34.65
CA ASP A 58 12.08 40.40 34.82
C ASP A 58 13.09 39.39 35.37
N LEU A 59 12.62 38.35 36.08
CA LEU A 59 13.52 37.32 36.61
C LEU A 59 14.11 36.42 35.55
N PHE A 60 13.52 36.39 34.36
CA PHE A 60 13.99 35.58 33.22
C PHE A 60 15.01 36.33 32.35
N LYS A 61 15.11 37.69 32.52
CA LYS A 61 16.07 38.50 31.75
C LYS A 61 17.52 38.03 31.96
N GLY A 62 18.25 37.89 30.89
CA GLY A 62 19.64 37.42 30.92
C GLY A 62 19.81 35.93 31.23
N THR A 63 18.74 35.16 31.34
CA THR A 63 18.80 33.72 31.49
C THR A 63 18.65 33.01 30.13
N PRO A 64 19.13 31.74 29.98
CA PRO A 64 18.91 30.97 28.79
C PRO A 64 17.44 30.75 28.42
N HIS A 65 16.52 31.00 29.37
CA HIS A 65 15.09 30.80 29.21
C HIS A 65 14.32 32.09 28.87
N GLU A 66 14.99 33.22 28.74
CA GLU A 66 14.36 34.52 28.46
C GLU A 66 13.58 34.50 27.15
N ARG A 67 14.20 33.96 26.09
CA ARG A 67 13.61 33.92 24.75
C ARG A 67 12.37 33.03 24.69
N ALA A 68 12.40 31.87 25.32
CA ALA A 68 11.27 30.95 25.41
C ALA A 68 10.13 31.53 26.27
N TYR A 69 10.45 32.30 27.32
CA TYR A 69 9.46 32.96 28.15
C TYR A 69 8.66 34.02 27.39
N TRP A 70 9.35 34.87 26.62
CA TRP A 70 8.73 35.96 25.87
C TRP A 70 8.02 35.52 24.59
N ASN A 71 8.60 34.55 23.88
CA ASN A 71 8.11 34.16 22.56
C ASN A 71 7.40 32.77 22.58
N ASN A 72 7.34 32.11 23.71
CA ASN A 72 6.92 30.69 23.86
C ASN A 72 7.74 29.74 22.95
N GLU A 73 8.97 30.11 22.63
CA GLU A 73 9.91 29.34 21.82
C GLU A 73 10.84 28.51 22.68
N ALA A 74 11.15 27.29 22.23
CA ALA A 74 12.17 26.46 22.88
C ALA A 74 13.56 27.11 22.72
N VAL A 75 14.30 27.24 23.81
CA VAL A 75 15.70 27.72 23.79
C VAL A 75 16.63 26.52 23.91
N TYR A 76 17.40 26.29 22.84
CA TYR A 76 18.40 25.23 22.78
C TYR A 76 19.77 25.78 23.16
N SER A 77 20.49 25.05 23.99
CA SER A 77 21.92 25.30 24.26
C SER A 77 22.76 24.82 23.09
N GLU A 78 24.02 25.31 22.97
CA GLU A 78 24.95 24.78 21.98
C GLU A 78 25.14 23.26 22.11
N GLN A 79 25.07 22.74 23.33
CA GLN A 79 25.17 21.30 23.60
C GLN A 79 23.93 20.54 23.10
N ASP A 80 22.74 21.15 23.14
CA ASP A 80 21.51 20.55 22.61
C ASP A 80 21.57 20.49 21.07
N VAL A 81 22.17 21.49 20.43
CA VAL A 81 22.39 21.51 18.97
C VAL A 81 23.41 20.45 18.55
N VAL A 82 24.49 20.29 19.30
CA VAL A 82 25.53 19.27 19.03
C VAL A 82 24.98 17.86 19.21
N ASN A 83 24.08 17.66 20.18
CA ASN A 83 23.45 16.36 20.46
C ASN A 83 22.17 16.14 19.68
N CYS A 84 21.76 17.06 18.81
CA CYS A 84 20.54 16.93 18.01
C CYS A 84 20.72 15.86 16.94
N GLU A 85 19.87 14.86 16.93
CA GLU A 85 19.78 13.92 15.84
C GLU A 85 19.15 14.61 14.62
N CYS A 86 19.85 14.58 13.49
CA CYS A 86 19.37 15.11 12.22
C CYS A 86 18.70 13.97 11.45
N LEU A 87 17.38 14.01 11.33
CA LEU A 87 16.60 13.00 10.62
C LEU A 87 16.07 13.52 9.29
N CYS A 88 16.04 12.65 8.28
CA CYS A 88 15.46 12.92 6.97
C CYS A 88 13.94 12.76 7.02
N ALA A 89 13.20 13.86 6.89
CA ALA A 89 11.73 13.86 6.93
C ALA A 89 11.08 13.73 5.55
N GLY A 90 11.85 13.76 4.45
CA GLY A 90 11.30 13.80 3.09
C GLY A 90 10.40 12.62 2.74
N ILE A 91 10.76 11.42 3.18
CA ILE A 91 9.99 10.19 2.93
C ILE A 91 8.67 10.24 3.69
N ASP A 92 8.69 10.59 4.97
CA ASP A 92 7.47 10.70 5.77
C ASP A 92 6.53 11.79 5.22
N LEU A 93 7.07 12.92 4.80
CA LEU A 93 6.26 13.99 4.18
C LEU A 93 5.52 13.50 2.93
N VAL A 94 6.17 12.75 2.06
CA VAL A 94 5.57 12.26 0.80
C VAL A 94 4.67 11.07 1.06
N LEU A 95 5.20 9.99 1.63
CA LEU A 95 4.45 8.75 1.83
C LEU A 95 3.38 8.88 2.92
N GLY A 96 3.64 9.66 3.97
CA GLY A 96 2.64 10.00 5.00
C GLY A 96 1.47 10.79 4.43
N THR A 97 1.73 11.73 3.51
CA THR A 97 0.67 12.44 2.78
C THR A 97 -0.17 11.46 1.93
N VAL A 98 0.48 10.52 1.22
CA VAL A 98 -0.24 9.51 0.43
C VAL A 98 -1.06 8.60 1.34
N ALA A 99 -0.47 8.08 2.42
CA ALA A 99 -1.15 7.21 3.38
C ALA A 99 -2.38 7.90 4.00
N SER A 100 -2.25 9.18 4.35
CA SER A 100 -3.36 9.97 4.90
C SER A 100 -4.48 10.20 3.87
N ARG A 101 -4.14 10.54 2.62
CA ARG A 101 -5.12 10.71 1.52
C ARG A 101 -5.89 9.42 1.24
N LEU A 102 -5.21 8.28 1.32
CA LEU A 102 -5.80 6.96 1.13
C LEU A 102 -6.48 6.44 2.40
N LYS A 103 -6.40 7.14 3.53
CA LYS A 103 -6.87 6.71 4.86
C LYS A 103 -6.25 5.37 5.30
N LEU A 104 -5.05 5.07 4.84
CA LEU A 104 -4.37 3.82 5.18
C LEU A 104 -4.08 3.70 6.68
N ASN A 105 -3.77 4.82 7.33
CA ASN A 105 -3.53 4.87 8.78
C ASN A 105 -4.74 4.35 9.55
N ASP A 106 -5.94 4.82 9.20
CA ASP A 106 -7.20 4.42 9.85
C ASP A 106 -7.48 2.94 9.60
N PHE A 107 -7.41 2.49 8.34
CA PHE A 107 -7.64 1.08 7.98
C PHE A 107 -6.67 0.13 8.66
N LEU A 108 -5.40 0.48 8.72
CA LEU A 108 -4.40 -0.35 9.40
C LEU A 108 -4.62 -0.35 10.91
N ALA A 109 -4.92 0.82 11.50
CA ALA A 109 -5.19 0.91 12.94
C ALA A 109 -6.42 0.10 13.36
N ASP A 110 -7.48 0.11 12.55
CA ASP A 110 -8.70 -0.66 12.79
C ASP A 110 -8.45 -2.18 12.74
N CYS A 111 -7.56 -2.64 11.85
CA CYS A 111 -7.29 -4.06 11.65
C CYS A 111 -6.18 -4.62 12.56
N PHE A 112 -5.16 -3.81 12.86
CA PHE A 112 -3.94 -4.26 13.54
C PHE A 112 -3.68 -3.55 14.88
N GLY A 113 -4.42 -2.47 15.19
CA GLY A 113 -4.13 -1.56 16.28
C GLY A 113 -3.07 -0.52 15.90
N THR A 114 -3.13 0.67 16.52
CA THR A 114 -2.31 1.83 16.14
C THR A 114 -0.81 1.54 16.16
N ALA A 115 -0.29 0.95 17.24
CA ALA A 115 1.15 0.67 17.35
C ALA A 115 1.67 -0.30 16.29
N GLN A 116 0.88 -1.31 15.91
CA GLN A 116 1.25 -2.25 14.86
C GLN A 116 1.09 -1.62 13.47
N ALA A 117 0.09 -0.77 13.26
CA ALA A 117 -0.12 -0.01 12.04
C ALA A 117 1.07 0.89 11.72
N ASP A 118 1.60 1.62 12.72
CA ASP A 118 2.77 2.48 12.57
C ASP A 118 4.02 1.67 12.16
N LYS A 119 4.19 0.47 12.73
CA LYS A 119 5.28 -0.45 12.38
C LYS A 119 5.15 -0.96 10.93
N ILE A 120 3.94 -1.35 10.53
CA ILE A 120 3.65 -1.82 9.16
C ILE A 120 3.91 -0.69 8.16
N LEU A 121 3.44 0.53 8.44
CA LEU A 121 3.67 1.70 7.59
C LEU A 121 5.16 2.04 7.47
N SER A 122 5.90 2.01 8.57
CA SER A 122 7.34 2.27 8.55
C SER A 122 8.08 1.26 7.67
N LEU A 123 7.71 -0.02 7.73
CA LEU A 123 8.26 -1.05 6.85
C LEU A 123 7.84 -0.84 5.39
N ALA A 124 6.59 -0.44 5.15
CA ALA A 124 6.11 -0.11 3.81
C ALA A 124 6.85 1.09 3.21
N TYR A 125 7.18 2.11 4.01
CA TYR A 125 7.97 3.26 3.57
C TYR A 125 9.38 2.84 3.16
N TYR A 126 10.02 1.92 3.91
CA TYR A 126 11.28 1.33 3.51
C TYR A 126 11.17 0.64 2.15
N CYS A 127 10.20 -0.27 1.99
CA CYS A 127 10.01 -1.00 0.74
C CYS A 127 9.78 -0.07 -0.46
N ALA A 128 8.93 0.96 -0.29
CA ALA A 128 8.60 1.90 -1.37
C ALA A 128 9.75 2.83 -1.73
N SER A 129 10.56 3.27 -0.75
CA SER A 129 11.66 4.22 -0.98
C SER A 129 12.96 3.57 -1.42
N GLN A 130 13.15 2.29 -1.12
CA GLN A 130 14.38 1.54 -1.40
C GLN A 130 14.20 0.47 -2.48
N ASP A 131 13.16 0.60 -3.30
CA ASP A 131 12.85 -0.31 -4.41
C ASP A 131 12.85 -1.79 -3.96
N CYS A 132 12.17 -2.06 -2.85
CA CYS A 132 12.11 -3.39 -2.24
C CYS A 132 13.49 -4.03 -1.96
N SER A 133 14.48 -3.22 -1.60
CA SER A 133 15.80 -3.70 -1.17
C SER A 133 15.68 -4.72 -0.03
N PRO A 134 16.66 -5.63 0.14
CA PRO A 134 16.62 -6.66 1.19
C PRO A 134 16.37 -6.09 2.58
N LEU A 135 15.46 -6.71 3.33
CA LEU A 135 14.98 -6.20 4.63
C LEU A 135 16.07 -6.03 5.70
N TYR A 136 17.20 -6.76 5.61
CA TYR A 136 18.31 -6.58 6.54
C TYR A 136 18.94 -5.18 6.47
N LYS A 137 18.80 -4.46 5.36
CA LYS A 137 19.28 -3.09 5.20
C LYS A 137 18.39 -2.05 5.88
N ALA A 138 17.16 -2.41 6.22
CA ALA A 138 16.18 -1.51 6.82
C ALA A 138 16.67 -0.96 8.17
N SER A 139 17.44 -1.73 8.93
CA SER A 139 18.02 -1.31 10.21
C SER A 139 18.93 -0.08 10.09
N ILE A 140 19.77 -0.04 9.06
CA ILE A 140 20.68 1.08 8.82
C ILE A 140 19.89 2.27 8.28
N TRP A 141 19.02 2.04 7.29
CA TRP A 141 18.23 3.07 6.66
C TRP A 141 17.30 3.79 7.66
N SER A 142 16.64 3.05 8.57
CA SER A 142 15.66 3.62 9.50
C SER A 142 16.25 4.55 10.56
N ARG A 143 17.59 4.52 10.77
CA ARG A 143 18.24 5.37 11.79
C ARG A 143 18.13 6.85 11.49
N ASP A 144 18.20 7.20 10.21
CA ASP A 144 18.28 8.58 9.76
C ASP A 144 16.94 9.08 9.19
N GLN A 145 15.85 8.32 9.38
CA GLN A 145 14.53 8.66 8.81
C GLN A 145 13.52 9.04 9.90
N VAL A 146 12.68 10.02 9.59
CA VAL A 146 11.43 10.22 10.32
C VAL A 146 10.45 9.16 9.84
N LEU A 147 9.96 8.33 10.76
CA LEU A 147 9.04 7.22 10.46
C LEU A 147 7.84 7.24 11.41
N PRO A 148 6.68 6.69 10.98
CA PRO A 148 5.51 6.54 11.86
C PRO A 148 5.83 5.81 13.16
N CYS A 149 6.62 4.74 13.10
CA CYS A 149 7.15 4.06 14.27
C CYS A 149 8.59 4.53 14.56
N ARG A 150 8.84 4.94 15.79
CA ARG A 150 10.18 5.36 16.25
C ARG A 150 11.12 4.21 16.60
N GLU A 151 10.61 2.97 16.64
CA GLU A 151 11.46 1.79 16.85
C GLU A 151 12.29 1.51 15.60
N SER A 152 13.58 1.13 15.78
CA SER A 152 14.44 0.76 14.65
C SER A 152 13.88 -0.45 13.90
N LEU A 153 13.97 -0.45 12.57
CA LEU A 153 13.61 -1.59 11.72
C LEU A 153 14.71 -2.66 11.70
N SER A 154 15.14 -3.13 12.89
CA SER A 154 16.08 -4.24 13.01
C SER A 154 15.44 -5.55 12.50
N GLU A 155 16.28 -6.52 12.13
CA GLU A 155 15.78 -7.84 11.68
C GLU A 155 14.87 -8.49 12.73
N PHE A 156 15.21 -8.34 14.02
CA PHE A 156 14.41 -8.85 15.13
C PHE A 156 13.03 -8.15 15.19
N ASN A 157 13.01 -6.82 15.08
CA ASN A 157 11.76 -6.06 15.10
C ASN A 157 10.89 -6.34 13.87
N ILE A 158 11.50 -6.46 12.68
CA ILE A 158 10.78 -6.84 11.45
C ILE A 158 10.19 -8.25 11.59
N ALA A 159 10.95 -9.22 12.10
CA ALA A 159 10.44 -10.55 12.35
C ALA A 159 9.26 -10.52 13.36
N GLY A 160 9.36 -9.69 14.40
CA GLY A 160 8.26 -9.45 15.35
C GLY A 160 7.01 -8.89 14.67
N ILE A 161 7.16 -7.89 13.80
CA ILE A 161 6.06 -7.31 13.02
C ILE A 161 5.38 -8.40 12.19
N LEU A 162 6.14 -9.14 11.39
CA LEU A 162 5.60 -10.15 10.47
C LEU A 162 4.95 -11.33 11.21
N ASN A 163 5.52 -11.78 12.32
CA ASN A 163 4.99 -12.90 13.11
C ASN A 163 3.69 -12.57 13.86
N THR A 164 3.39 -11.29 14.08
CA THR A 164 2.16 -10.87 14.77
C THR A 164 0.99 -10.58 13.82
N ILE A 165 1.23 -10.60 12.51
CA ILE A 165 0.18 -10.42 11.50
C ILE A 165 -0.54 -11.75 11.28
N HIS A 166 -1.84 -11.78 11.62
CA HIS A 166 -2.66 -12.96 11.43
C HIS A 166 -3.47 -12.91 10.11
N PRO A 167 -3.69 -14.06 9.44
CA PRO A 167 -4.45 -14.11 8.18
C PRO A 167 -5.83 -13.44 8.25
N ASN A 168 -6.53 -13.55 9.38
CA ASN A 168 -7.83 -12.91 9.58
C ASN A 168 -7.74 -11.37 9.57
N GLN A 169 -6.64 -10.80 10.05
CA GLN A 169 -6.41 -9.35 10.03
C GLN A 169 -6.15 -8.87 8.60
N ILE A 170 -5.37 -9.63 7.82
CA ILE A 170 -5.16 -9.36 6.40
C ILE A 170 -6.49 -9.40 5.65
N LEU A 171 -7.31 -10.42 5.86
CA LEU A 171 -8.62 -10.55 5.24
C LEU A 171 -9.56 -9.42 5.64
N SER A 172 -9.54 -9.00 6.92
CA SER A 172 -10.30 -7.86 7.42
C SER A 172 -9.87 -6.55 6.72
N PHE A 173 -8.56 -6.31 6.62
CA PHE A 173 -8.01 -5.17 5.92
C PHE A 173 -8.44 -5.16 4.44
N LEU A 174 -8.22 -6.24 3.71
CA LEU A 174 -8.59 -6.36 2.30
C LEU A 174 -10.09 -6.18 2.08
N SER A 175 -10.92 -6.77 2.96
CA SER A 175 -12.39 -6.63 2.89
C SER A 175 -12.85 -5.19 3.18
N GLY A 176 -12.20 -4.49 4.09
CA GLY A 176 -12.42 -3.06 4.32
C GLY A 176 -11.97 -2.22 3.13
N TRP A 177 -10.79 -2.51 2.60
CA TRP A 177 -10.20 -1.80 1.47
C TRP A 177 -11.02 -1.92 0.19
N VAL A 178 -11.50 -3.12 -0.16
CA VAL A 178 -12.39 -3.35 -1.31
C VAL A 178 -13.66 -2.50 -1.25
N LYS A 179 -14.17 -2.18 -0.06
CA LYS A 179 -15.37 -1.35 0.10
C LYS A 179 -15.15 0.12 -0.25
N THR A 180 -13.91 0.57 -0.31
CA THR A 180 -13.57 1.97 -0.67
C THR A 180 -13.54 2.19 -2.18
N VAL A 181 -13.53 1.11 -2.98
CA VAL A 181 -13.42 1.22 -4.44
C VAL A 181 -14.72 1.68 -5.09
N GLU A 182 -14.58 2.43 -6.18
CA GLU A 182 -15.72 2.97 -6.90
C GLU A 182 -16.46 1.87 -7.69
N PRO A 183 -17.82 1.76 -7.57
CA PRO A 183 -18.61 0.74 -8.27
C PRO A 183 -18.55 0.82 -9.79
N LYS A 184 -18.17 1.97 -10.35
CA LYS A 184 -18.08 2.21 -11.80
C LYS A 184 -16.73 1.83 -12.40
N ASP A 185 -15.71 1.59 -11.58
CA ASP A 185 -14.38 1.24 -12.03
C ASP A 185 -14.31 -0.16 -12.66
N ARG A 186 -13.20 -0.42 -13.33
CA ARG A 186 -12.84 -1.72 -13.90
C ARG A 186 -11.59 -2.21 -13.23
N TYR A 187 -11.52 -3.50 -12.97
CA TYR A 187 -10.43 -4.12 -12.22
C TYR A 187 -9.76 -5.18 -13.07
N SER A 188 -8.45 -5.06 -13.25
CA SER A 188 -7.65 -6.09 -13.91
C SER A 188 -7.25 -7.14 -12.90
N LEU A 189 -7.50 -8.41 -13.22
CA LEU A 189 -7.03 -9.56 -12.46
C LEU A 189 -5.93 -10.23 -13.26
N ASP A 190 -4.76 -10.39 -12.62
CA ASP A 190 -3.62 -11.10 -13.20
C ASP A 190 -2.87 -11.90 -12.12
N ILE A 191 -2.08 -12.89 -12.56
CA ILE A 191 -1.18 -13.67 -11.71
C ILE A 191 0.23 -13.48 -12.21
N THR A 192 1.14 -13.20 -11.28
CA THR A 192 2.57 -13.19 -11.56
C THR A 192 3.28 -14.24 -10.71
N SER A 193 4.40 -14.75 -11.20
CA SER A 193 5.27 -15.67 -10.45
C SER A 193 6.44 -14.91 -9.84
N VAL A 194 6.78 -15.26 -8.61
CA VAL A 194 7.94 -14.72 -7.89
C VAL A 194 8.85 -15.88 -7.52
N SER A 195 10.02 -15.95 -8.16
CA SER A 195 11.03 -16.97 -7.90
C SER A 195 11.57 -16.86 -6.47
N SER A 196 11.80 -17.98 -5.80
CA SER A 196 12.28 -17.99 -4.42
C SER A 196 13.23 -19.16 -4.17
N TYR A 197 14.29 -18.88 -3.42
CA TYR A 197 15.21 -19.90 -2.90
C TYR A 197 14.83 -20.40 -1.51
N SER A 198 13.66 -20.03 -0.98
CA SER A 198 13.22 -20.45 0.35
C SER A 198 12.99 -21.96 0.40
N THR A 199 13.60 -22.63 1.36
CA THR A 199 13.37 -24.04 1.68
C THR A 199 12.36 -24.24 2.81
N ARG A 200 11.89 -23.16 3.44
CA ARG A 200 10.98 -23.20 4.59
C ARG A 200 9.55 -22.78 4.26
N ASN A 201 9.34 -22.21 3.09
CA ASN A 201 8.00 -21.83 2.63
C ASN A 201 7.43 -22.96 1.77
N TYR A 202 6.36 -23.62 2.25
CA TYR A 202 5.72 -24.75 1.58
C TYR A 202 5.00 -24.36 0.28
N ASP A 203 4.70 -23.06 0.06
CA ASP A 203 4.08 -22.57 -1.17
C ASP A 203 5.11 -22.40 -2.30
N VAL A 204 6.41 -22.45 -1.97
CA VAL A 204 7.49 -22.35 -2.96
C VAL A 204 7.61 -23.70 -3.68
N MET A 205 7.05 -23.75 -4.87
CA MET A 205 6.98 -24.98 -5.70
C MET A 205 7.37 -24.69 -7.14
N TYR A 206 7.83 -25.70 -7.86
CA TYR A 206 8.05 -25.60 -9.30
C TYR A 206 6.71 -25.46 -10.02
N GLY A 207 6.62 -24.52 -10.95
CA GLY A 207 5.44 -24.25 -11.76
C GLY A 207 5.79 -23.55 -13.06
N TYR A 208 4.76 -23.09 -13.77
CA TYR A 208 4.96 -22.29 -14.97
C TYR A 208 5.49 -20.90 -14.60
N ASN A 209 6.70 -20.58 -15.06
CA ASN A 209 7.32 -19.28 -14.87
C ASN A 209 7.39 -18.54 -16.22
N ARG A 210 6.83 -17.31 -16.28
CA ARG A 210 6.86 -16.48 -17.50
C ARG A 210 8.30 -16.14 -17.93
N ASP A 211 9.19 -15.91 -16.98
CA ASP A 211 10.58 -15.53 -17.23
C ASP A 211 11.46 -16.73 -17.61
N ARG A 212 10.85 -17.93 -17.66
CA ARG A 212 11.51 -19.21 -17.99
C ARG A 212 12.66 -19.56 -17.04
N GLU A 213 12.68 -18.99 -15.87
CA GLU A 213 13.60 -19.39 -14.81
C GLU A 213 13.25 -20.81 -14.31
N LYS A 214 14.26 -21.63 -14.14
CA LYS A 214 14.11 -23.00 -13.62
C LYS A 214 14.21 -23.00 -12.08
N LEU A 215 13.49 -22.09 -11.44
CA LEU A 215 13.47 -21.92 -9.99
C LEU A 215 12.09 -22.23 -9.43
N PRO A 216 12.02 -22.73 -8.19
CA PRO A 216 10.75 -22.79 -7.48
C PRO A 216 10.23 -21.37 -7.23
N GLN A 217 8.92 -21.22 -7.16
CA GLN A 217 8.25 -19.94 -7.11
C GLN A 217 7.01 -19.97 -6.22
N ILE A 218 6.54 -18.82 -5.82
CA ILE A 218 5.17 -18.59 -5.40
C ILE A 218 4.44 -17.86 -6.53
N ASN A 219 3.12 -18.00 -6.57
CA ASN A 219 2.28 -17.20 -7.45
C ASN A 219 1.58 -16.12 -6.63
N LEU A 220 1.53 -14.91 -7.17
CA LEU A 220 0.85 -13.76 -6.58
C LEU A 220 -0.29 -13.35 -7.52
N LEU A 221 -1.53 -13.60 -7.09
CA LEU A 221 -2.71 -13.05 -7.75
C LEU A 221 -2.91 -11.62 -7.26
N MET A 222 -3.13 -10.70 -8.20
CA MET A 222 -3.43 -9.31 -7.87
C MET A 222 -4.66 -8.81 -8.66
N ILE A 223 -5.44 -7.97 -7.99
CA ILE A 223 -6.54 -7.23 -8.61
C ILE A 223 -6.27 -5.75 -8.43
N VAL A 224 -6.20 -5.05 -9.57
CA VAL A 224 -5.78 -3.65 -9.63
C VAL A 224 -6.86 -2.82 -10.32
N SER A 225 -7.17 -1.66 -9.75
CA SER A 225 -8.05 -0.66 -10.37
C SER A 225 -7.43 -0.13 -11.66
N GLN A 226 -8.21 -0.09 -12.75
CA GLN A 226 -7.74 0.49 -14.00
C GLN A 226 -7.69 2.03 -13.96
N THR A 227 -8.50 2.65 -13.12
CA THR A 227 -8.57 4.11 -12.97
C THR A 227 -7.52 4.63 -11.99
N SER A 228 -7.56 4.18 -10.74
CA SER A 228 -6.65 4.66 -9.69
C SER A 228 -5.26 4.01 -9.73
N LYS A 229 -5.11 2.88 -10.45
CA LYS A 229 -3.92 2.03 -10.46
C LYS A 229 -3.57 1.41 -9.10
N LEU A 230 -4.46 1.52 -8.12
CA LEU A 230 -4.26 0.94 -6.80
C LEU A 230 -4.62 -0.55 -6.80
N PRO A 231 -3.82 -1.40 -6.14
CA PRO A 231 -4.21 -2.77 -5.87
C PRO A 231 -5.37 -2.77 -4.86
N ILE A 232 -6.39 -3.58 -5.14
CA ILE A 232 -7.55 -3.71 -4.25
C ILE A 232 -7.61 -5.06 -3.55
N TRP A 233 -6.94 -6.05 -4.10
CA TRP A 233 -6.88 -7.41 -3.57
C TRP A 233 -5.60 -8.08 -3.98
N TYR A 234 -5.07 -8.93 -3.12
CA TYR A 234 -4.01 -9.86 -3.46
C TYR A 234 -4.20 -11.21 -2.77
N GLU A 235 -3.64 -12.26 -3.35
CA GLU A 235 -3.63 -13.59 -2.78
C GLU A 235 -2.32 -14.30 -3.14
N GLN A 236 -1.63 -14.83 -2.15
CA GLN A 236 -0.47 -15.69 -2.36
C GLN A 236 -0.94 -17.11 -2.61
N LEU A 237 -0.41 -17.73 -3.65
CA LEU A 237 -0.77 -19.06 -4.12
C LEU A 237 0.48 -19.92 -4.25
N PRO A 238 0.38 -21.23 -4.02
CA PRO A 238 1.46 -22.16 -4.31
C PRO A 238 1.91 -22.08 -5.77
N GLY A 239 3.23 -22.13 -5.99
CA GLY A 239 3.83 -21.97 -7.32
C GLY A 239 3.40 -23.04 -8.34
N ALA A 240 2.98 -24.22 -7.89
CA ALA A 240 2.49 -25.29 -8.76
C ALA A 240 1.06 -25.09 -9.26
N ILE A 241 0.30 -24.13 -8.70
CA ILE A 241 -1.09 -23.91 -9.06
C ILE A 241 -1.14 -23.14 -10.39
N SER A 242 -1.90 -23.66 -11.36
CA SER A 242 -2.11 -23.01 -12.65
C SER A 242 -3.24 -21.99 -12.60
N ASP A 243 -3.14 -20.94 -13.42
CA ASP A 243 -4.08 -19.83 -13.53
C ASP A 243 -5.59 -20.21 -13.52
N PRO A 244 -6.04 -21.26 -14.24
CA PRO A 244 -7.48 -21.53 -14.34
C PRO A 244 -8.16 -21.97 -13.04
N THR A 245 -7.42 -22.55 -12.09
CA THR A 245 -8.04 -23.14 -10.89
C THR A 245 -8.30 -22.13 -9.78
N THR A 246 -7.65 -20.98 -9.81
CA THR A 246 -7.59 -20.02 -8.70
C THR A 246 -8.74 -19.00 -8.66
N ILE A 247 -9.37 -18.70 -9.79
CA ILE A 247 -10.41 -17.66 -9.85
C ILE A 247 -11.63 -17.98 -8.96
N LYS A 248 -11.98 -19.26 -8.78
CA LYS A 248 -13.21 -19.63 -8.08
C LYS A 248 -13.23 -19.16 -6.62
N ASP A 249 -12.15 -19.39 -5.90
CA ASP A 249 -12.06 -19.02 -4.48
C ASP A 249 -11.93 -17.51 -4.32
N THR A 250 -11.09 -16.88 -5.13
CA THR A 250 -10.95 -15.41 -5.17
C THR A 250 -12.28 -14.71 -5.48
N VAL A 251 -13.01 -15.17 -6.49
CA VAL A 251 -14.34 -14.63 -6.85
C VAL A 251 -15.32 -14.78 -5.70
N LYS A 252 -15.31 -15.92 -5.00
CA LYS A 252 -16.17 -16.15 -3.84
C LYS A 252 -15.85 -15.18 -2.70
N LEU A 253 -14.57 -15.01 -2.35
CA LEU A 253 -14.12 -14.06 -1.31
C LEU A 253 -14.50 -12.63 -1.68
N LEU A 254 -14.23 -12.21 -2.92
CA LEU A 254 -14.57 -10.88 -3.41
C LEU A 254 -16.08 -10.63 -3.42
N SER A 255 -16.89 -11.63 -3.78
CA SER A 255 -18.34 -11.48 -3.77
C SER A 255 -18.92 -11.27 -2.37
N GLN A 256 -18.22 -11.75 -1.34
CA GLN A 256 -18.56 -11.54 0.07
C GLN A 256 -18.04 -10.20 0.60
N ALA A 257 -16.87 -9.77 0.14
CA ALA A 257 -16.20 -8.56 0.61
C ALA A 257 -16.75 -7.27 -0.04
N ALA A 258 -17.06 -7.31 -1.34
CA ALA A 258 -17.49 -6.14 -2.09
C ALA A 258 -18.97 -5.82 -1.87
N HIS A 259 -19.31 -4.52 -1.78
CA HIS A 259 -20.72 -4.08 -1.68
C HIS A 259 -21.53 -4.25 -2.96
N SER A 260 -20.85 -4.34 -4.11
CA SER A 260 -21.49 -4.47 -5.43
C SER A 260 -20.66 -5.39 -6.33
N PRO A 261 -21.27 -6.03 -7.33
CA PRO A 261 -20.52 -6.84 -8.30
C PRO A 261 -19.46 -5.99 -9.02
N LEU A 262 -18.21 -6.41 -8.92
CA LEU A 262 -17.09 -5.76 -9.59
C LEU A 262 -17.14 -6.02 -11.10
N LYS A 263 -16.52 -5.10 -11.87
CA LYS A 263 -16.28 -5.26 -13.31
C LYS A 263 -14.83 -5.70 -13.51
N ILE A 264 -14.62 -6.97 -13.83
CA ILE A 264 -13.30 -7.58 -13.89
C ILE A 264 -12.85 -7.76 -15.34
N VAL A 265 -11.62 -7.40 -15.63
CA VAL A 265 -10.91 -7.73 -16.87
C VAL A 265 -9.91 -8.84 -16.56
N VAL A 266 -9.99 -9.93 -17.31
CA VAL A 266 -9.24 -11.16 -17.03
C VAL A 266 -8.52 -11.60 -18.29
N ASP A 267 -7.25 -12.00 -18.17
CA ASP A 267 -6.47 -12.50 -19.31
C ASP A 267 -7.02 -13.85 -19.83
N ARG A 268 -6.70 -14.16 -21.09
CA ARG A 268 -7.10 -15.40 -21.75
C ARG A 268 -6.58 -16.67 -21.08
N GLY A 269 -5.50 -16.58 -20.30
CA GLY A 269 -4.95 -17.70 -19.54
C GLY A 269 -5.97 -18.31 -18.58
N PHE A 270 -6.83 -17.48 -18.00
CA PHE A 270 -7.89 -17.89 -17.08
C PHE A 270 -9.16 -18.44 -17.74
N ALA A 271 -9.23 -18.45 -19.07
CA ALA A 271 -10.45 -18.87 -19.75
C ALA A 271 -10.67 -20.38 -19.60
N SER A 272 -11.70 -20.74 -18.85
CA SER A 272 -12.29 -22.08 -18.79
C SER A 272 -13.82 -21.95 -18.65
N TRP A 273 -14.56 -22.99 -19.03
CA TRP A 273 -16.01 -22.99 -18.88
C TRP A 273 -16.42 -22.84 -17.41
N GLU A 274 -15.66 -23.45 -16.51
CA GLU A 274 -15.87 -23.39 -15.05
C GLU A 274 -15.69 -21.97 -14.51
N ASN A 275 -14.63 -21.26 -14.94
CA ASN A 275 -14.39 -19.89 -14.51
C ASN A 275 -15.43 -18.92 -15.04
N ILE A 276 -15.83 -19.06 -16.31
CA ILE A 276 -16.89 -18.27 -16.93
C ILE A 276 -18.21 -18.48 -16.17
N SER A 277 -18.57 -19.74 -15.92
CA SER A 277 -19.77 -20.11 -15.16
C SER A 277 -19.72 -19.55 -13.73
N CYS A 278 -18.58 -19.62 -13.06
CA CYS A 278 -18.37 -19.08 -11.71
C CYS A 278 -18.60 -17.57 -11.65
N LEU A 279 -17.98 -16.82 -12.58
CA LEU A 279 -18.16 -15.36 -12.69
C LEU A 279 -19.62 -14.98 -12.92
N MET A 280 -20.32 -15.69 -13.83
CA MET A 280 -21.73 -15.45 -14.12
C MET A 280 -22.64 -15.74 -12.92
N LYS A 281 -22.46 -16.88 -12.26
CA LYS A 281 -23.23 -17.27 -11.07
C LYS A 281 -23.08 -16.28 -9.92
N ASN A 282 -21.89 -15.71 -9.74
CA ASN A 282 -21.62 -14.69 -8.73
C ASN A 282 -21.93 -13.26 -9.22
N LYS A 283 -22.61 -13.11 -10.37
CA LYS A 283 -23.09 -11.84 -10.94
C LYS A 283 -21.98 -10.82 -11.25
N PHE A 284 -20.74 -11.27 -11.43
CA PHE A 284 -19.66 -10.38 -11.86
C PHE A 284 -19.88 -9.92 -13.30
N LYS A 285 -19.59 -8.65 -13.57
CA LYS A 285 -19.42 -8.16 -14.94
C LYS A 285 -17.98 -8.41 -15.33
N PHE A 286 -17.74 -9.10 -16.42
CA PHE A 286 -16.37 -9.42 -16.80
C PHE A 286 -16.13 -9.26 -18.31
N THR A 287 -14.89 -8.99 -18.64
CA THR A 287 -14.34 -9.08 -19.98
C THR A 287 -13.17 -10.05 -19.92
N MET A 288 -13.17 -11.07 -20.74
CA MET A 288 -12.17 -12.14 -20.72
C MET A 288 -11.74 -12.46 -22.15
N GLY A 289 -10.43 -12.56 -22.37
CA GLY A 289 -9.88 -13.11 -23.59
C GLY A 289 -10.21 -14.60 -23.72
N ILE A 290 -10.62 -15.05 -24.90
CA ILE A 290 -11.00 -16.46 -25.16
C ILE A 290 -10.02 -17.09 -26.15
N PRO A 291 -9.24 -18.11 -25.74
CA PRO A 291 -8.38 -18.85 -26.65
C PRO A 291 -9.22 -19.78 -27.55
N LEU A 292 -9.30 -19.49 -28.84
CA LEU A 292 -10.11 -20.26 -29.78
C LEU A 292 -9.70 -21.75 -29.89
N SER A 293 -8.47 -22.09 -29.51
CA SER A 293 -7.98 -23.48 -29.45
C SER A 293 -8.72 -24.33 -28.41
N ARG A 294 -9.14 -23.75 -27.30
CA ARG A 294 -9.84 -24.45 -26.19
C ARG A 294 -11.36 -24.38 -26.33
N PHE A 295 -11.90 -23.34 -26.99
CA PHE A 295 -13.33 -23.07 -27.11
C PHE A 295 -13.82 -23.33 -28.53
N THR A 296 -13.99 -24.61 -28.90
CA THR A 296 -14.37 -25.05 -30.27
C THR A 296 -15.64 -24.37 -30.76
N ARG A 297 -16.68 -24.24 -29.91
CA ARG A 297 -17.91 -23.55 -30.24
C ARG A 297 -17.67 -22.09 -30.68
N PHE A 298 -16.85 -21.34 -29.97
CA PHE A 298 -16.53 -19.94 -30.33
C PHE A 298 -15.64 -19.85 -31.53
N ARG A 299 -14.74 -20.83 -31.73
CA ARG A 299 -13.92 -20.94 -32.94
C ARG A 299 -14.79 -21.16 -34.18
N ASP A 300 -15.80 -22.02 -34.10
CA ASP A 300 -16.68 -22.30 -35.21
C ASP A 300 -17.57 -21.09 -35.54
N MET A 301 -18.05 -20.37 -34.52
CA MET A 301 -18.74 -19.09 -34.69
C MET A 301 -17.84 -18.02 -35.35
N ALA A 302 -16.55 -17.95 -34.99
CA ALA A 302 -15.62 -17.02 -35.63
C ALA A 302 -15.36 -17.37 -37.10
N LYS A 303 -15.23 -18.67 -37.45
CA LYS A 303 -15.12 -19.14 -38.84
C LYS A 303 -16.36 -18.82 -39.66
N GLU A 304 -17.54 -18.99 -39.06
CA GLU A 304 -18.81 -18.65 -39.71
C GLU A 304 -18.90 -17.15 -39.98
N ALA A 305 -18.60 -16.31 -38.95
CA ALA A 305 -18.58 -14.86 -39.12
C ALA A 305 -17.62 -14.41 -40.24
N TYR A 306 -16.45 -15.05 -40.37
CA TYR A 306 -15.51 -14.78 -41.42
C TYR A 306 -16.05 -15.17 -42.82
N LYS A 307 -16.66 -16.36 -42.94
CA LYS A 307 -17.27 -16.83 -44.19
C LYS A 307 -18.42 -15.93 -44.66
N ASN A 308 -19.18 -15.40 -43.70
CA ASN A 308 -20.33 -14.53 -43.97
C ASN A 308 -19.94 -13.06 -44.18
N ASN A 309 -18.63 -12.73 -44.18
CA ASN A 309 -18.13 -11.36 -44.28
C ASN A 309 -18.67 -10.41 -43.18
N GLU A 310 -18.99 -10.91 -41.98
CA GLU A 310 -19.53 -10.10 -40.90
C GLU A 310 -18.52 -9.08 -40.35
N PHE A 311 -17.22 -9.32 -40.55
CA PHE A 311 -16.15 -8.40 -40.19
C PHE A 311 -15.95 -7.24 -41.18
N CYS A 312 -16.65 -7.23 -42.32
CA CYS A 312 -16.55 -6.17 -43.31
C CYS A 312 -17.51 -5.01 -43.07
N ASP A 313 -18.33 -5.06 -42.02
CA ASP A 313 -19.22 -3.95 -41.65
C ASP A 313 -18.40 -2.76 -41.12
N THR A 314 -18.48 -1.62 -41.80
CA THR A 314 -17.78 -0.37 -41.43
C THR A 314 -18.14 0.12 -40.04
N ARG A 315 -19.32 -0.25 -39.51
CA ARG A 315 -19.75 0.07 -38.14
C ARG A 315 -19.03 -0.72 -37.06
N SER A 316 -18.41 -1.84 -37.43
CA SER A 316 -17.64 -2.69 -36.51
C SER A 316 -16.13 -2.47 -36.61
N THR A 317 -15.66 -1.50 -37.38
CA THR A 317 -14.22 -1.17 -37.49
C THR A 317 -13.79 -0.39 -36.23
N LEU A 318 -12.84 -0.93 -35.50
CA LEU A 318 -12.25 -0.33 -34.31
C LEU A 318 -10.74 -0.17 -34.52
N ASN A 319 -10.22 1.02 -34.25
CA ASN A 319 -8.80 1.23 -34.10
C ASN A 319 -8.42 0.83 -32.66
N LEU A 320 -7.88 -0.37 -32.48
CA LEU A 320 -7.47 -0.90 -31.19
C LEU A 320 -6.01 -0.60 -30.83
N PHE A 321 -5.23 -0.09 -31.78
CA PHE A 321 -3.82 0.21 -31.63
C PHE A 321 -3.57 1.70 -31.84
N ASP A 322 -2.51 2.22 -31.22
CA ASP A 322 -2.11 3.63 -31.33
C ASP A 322 -1.96 4.09 -32.78
N ALA A 323 -2.09 5.38 -32.99
CA ALA A 323 -2.24 6.04 -34.29
C ALA A 323 -1.14 5.75 -35.34
N ASP A 324 -0.06 5.07 -34.96
CA ASP A 324 1.03 4.66 -35.86
C ASP A 324 0.85 3.28 -36.50
N ASP A 325 -0.09 2.46 -36.02
CA ASP A 325 -0.36 1.15 -36.63
C ASP A 325 -1.45 1.24 -37.70
N SER A 326 -1.03 1.17 -38.95
CA SER A 326 -1.85 1.25 -40.14
C SER A 326 -2.84 0.08 -40.33
N TYR A 327 -2.97 -0.79 -39.35
CA TYR A 327 -3.82 -1.98 -39.43
C TYR A 327 -5.19 -1.76 -38.80
N GLN A 328 -6.22 -1.75 -39.64
CA GLN A 328 -7.60 -1.68 -39.17
C GLN A 328 -8.03 -3.03 -38.57
N THR A 329 -8.44 -3.02 -37.33
CA THR A 329 -9.07 -4.17 -36.69
C THR A 329 -10.60 -4.09 -36.90
N GLN A 330 -11.15 -5.10 -37.54
CA GLN A 330 -12.57 -5.24 -37.72
C GLN A 330 -13.16 -6.08 -36.60
N ALA A 331 -14.39 -5.80 -36.20
CA ALA A 331 -15.05 -6.52 -35.12
C ALA A 331 -16.50 -6.84 -35.47
N THR A 332 -16.99 -7.94 -34.92
CA THR A 332 -18.41 -8.26 -34.87
C THR A 332 -18.79 -8.76 -33.50
N THR A 333 -20.05 -8.60 -33.14
CA THR A 333 -20.56 -8.98 -31.82
C THR A 333 -21.77 -9.90 -31.95
N ARG A 334 -21.72 -11.04 -31.26
CA ARG A 334 -22.81 -12.00 -31.20
C ARG A 334 -23.32 -12.18 -29.78
N LEU A 335 -24.63 -12.27 -29.62
CA LEU A 335 -25.21 -12.64 -28.33
C LEU A 335 -25.17 -14.16 -28.19
N VAL A 336 -24.59 -14.64 -27.10
CA VAL A 336 -24.45 -16.06 -26.80
C VAL A 336 -25.09 -16.39 -25.45
N SER A 337 -25.53 -17.63 -25.30
CA SER A 337 -26.00 -18.16 -24.01
C SER A 337 -24.94 -19.16 -23.49
N ILE A 338 -24.54 -18.98 -22.23
CA ILE A 338 -23.62 -19.88 -21.51
C ILE A 338 -24.30 -20.22 -20.19
N ASP A 339 -24.57 -21.49 -19.94
CA ASP A 339 -25.27 -21.98 -18.72
C ASP A 339 -26.58 -21.21 -18.42
N GLY A 340 -27.35 -20.85 -19.48
CA GLY A 340 -28.57 -20.07 -19.32
C GLY A 340 -28.42 -18.56 -19.14
N HIS A 341 -27.19 -18.09 -18.99
CA HIS A 341 -26.87 -16.65 -18.89
C HIS A 341 -26.50 -16.05 -20.25
N ARG A 342 -26.90 -14.79 -20.47
CA ARG A 342 -26.59 -14.06 -21.70
C ARG A 342 -25.22 -13.40 -21.58
N ALA A 343 -24.41 -13.54 -22.66
CA ALA A 343 -23.11 -12.88 -22.79
C ALA A 343 -22.94 -12.34 -24.22
N TYR A 344 -22.11 -11.32 -24.37
CA TYR A 344 -21.69 -10.83 -25.66
C TYR A 344 -20.33 -11.44 -26.02
N LEU A 345 -20.28 -12.08 -27.18
CA LEU A 345 -19.05 -12.58 -27.78
C LEU A 345 -18.57 -11.56 -28.81
N HIS A 346 -17.48 -10.88 -28.51
CA HIS A 346 -16.83 -9.95 -29.44
C HIS A 346 -15.76 -10.71 -30.21
N LEU A 347 -15.86 -10.74 -31.52
CA LEU A 347 -14.91 -11.36 -32.42
C LEU A 347 -14.14 -10.26 -33.14
N TYR A 348 -12.81 -10.38 -33.13
CA TYR A 348 -11.91 -9.42 -33.76
C TYR A 348 -11.14 -10.11 -34.86
N TYR A 349 -10.97 -9.41 -35.99
CA TYR A 349 -10.19 -9.84 -37.12
C TYR A 349 -9.25 -8.72 -37.56
N THR A 350 -8.00 -9.07 -37.85
CA THR A 350 -7.01 -8.16 -38.43
C THR A 350 -6.11 -8.91 -39.38
N ASP A 351 -5.89 -8.34 -40.57
CA ASP A 351 -4.97 -8.91 -41.58
C ASP A 351 -3.53 -9.00 -41.09
N TYR A 352 -3.12 -8.15 -40.17
CA TYR A 352 -1.80 -8.20 -39.55
C TYR A 352 -1.54 -9.56 -38.88
N TYR A 353 -2.40 -9.97 -37.97
CA TYR A 353 -2.22 -11.25 -37.26
C TYR A 353 -2.33 -12.44 -38.21
N LYS A 354 -3.19 -12.36 -39.19
CA LYS A 354 -3.29 -13.38 -40.23
C LYS A 354 -1.98 -13.54 -40.96
N ASN A 355 -1.42 -12.45 -41.49
CA ASN A 355 -0.17 -12.48 -42.26
C ASN A 355 1.00 -12.95 -41.40
N HIS A 356 1.11 -12.46 -40.16
CA HIS A 356 2.16 -12.90 -39.24
C HIS A 356 2.08 -14.41 -38.92
N GLN A 357 0.86 -14.96 -38.75
CA GLN A 357 0.69 -16.39 -38.53
C GLN A 357 1.05 -17.21 -39.76
N VAL A 358 0.73 -16.73 -40.97
CA VAL A 358 1.12 -17.37 -42.22
C VAL A 358 2.64 -17.35 -42.38
N GLU A 359 3.30 -16.25 -42.10
CA GLU A 359 4.77 -16.15 -42.16
C GLU A 359 5.44 -17.09 -41.14
N ALA A 360 4.94 -17.16 -39.91
CA ALA A 360 5.43 -18.09 -38.90
C ALA A 360 5.28 -19.56 -39.33
N LEU A 361 4.14 -19.91 -39.93
CA LEU A 361 3.91 -21.25 -40.46
C LEU A 361 4.86 -21.56 -41.60
N MET A 362 5.05 -20.63 -42.58
CA MET A 362 5.97 -20.80 -43.70
C MET A 362 7.42 -20.91 -43.24
N SER A 363 7.81 -20.15 -42.19
CA SER A 363 9.15 -20.28 -41.60
C SER A 363 9.35 -21.66 -40.96
N THR A 364 8.35 -22.18 -40.26
CA THR A 364 8.40 -23.51 -39.65
C THR A 364 8.48 -24.61 -40.74
N LEU A 365 7.69 -24.48 -41.80
CA LEU A 365 7.73 -25.44 -42.92
C LEU A 365 9.06 -25.44 -43.67
N LYS A 366 9.75 -24.29 -43.75
CA LYS A 366 11.08 -24.19 -44.36
C LYS A 366 12.20 -24.78 -43.50
N SER A 367 11.97 -24.90 -42.20
CA SER A 367 12.92 -25.48 -41.23
C SER A 367 12.79 -26.99 -41.06
N LEU A 368 11.75 -27.59 -41.62
CA LEU A 368 11.53 -29.05 -41.73
C LEU A 368 12.14 -29.60 -42.99
#